data_fd2cd78ec9f082593e550c5cbbcc347f
#
_entry.id   fd2cd78ec9f082593e550c5cbbcc347f
#
_cell.length_a   1.000
_cell.length_b   1.000
_cell.length_c   1.000
_cell.angle_alpha   90.00
_cell.angle_beta   90.00
_cell.angle_gamma   90.00
#
_symmetry.space_group_name_H-M   'P 1'
#
loop_
_entity.id
_entity.type
_entity.pdbx_description
1 polymer ?
#
loop_
_entity_poly.entity_id
_entity_poly.type
_entity_poly.pdbx_seq_one_letter_code
_entity_poly.pdbx_strand_id
1 'polypeptide(L)'
;MRLVGLRGRAMADAAAQEQTGMSAILGGDRDAVLALLDELELTAANHNGAGQIVAAGALDALSELAAHPAAGSRVIPLQVAGAFHTSYMASAVDTLRAAAAEVSASDPRLTLWTNRDGARVDGGREALDLLVAQVSSPVRWDLCMESFADAGVTGIIELAPAGTLTGLAKRALRGVPTVAVKTPDDLAAAAALLTGGDA
;
A
#
# COMPACT_ATOMS: atom_id res chain seq x y z
N MET A 1 9.85 14.78 6.40
CA MET A 1 9.94 14.04 7.69
C MET A 1 8.88 14.45 8.72
N ARG A 2 8.60 15.75 8.97
CA ARG A 2 7.56 16.17 9.95
C ARG A 2 6.18 15.64 9.62
N LEU A 3 5.73 15.72 8.35
CA LEU A 3 4.41 15.23 7.92
C LEU A 3 4.26 13.73 8.11
N VAL A 4 5.31 12.94 7.80
CA VAL A 4 5.30 11.47 8.01
C VAL A 4 5.19 11.11 9.50
N GLY A 5 5.92 11.81 10.37
CA GLY A 5 5.82 11.60 11.81
C GLY A 5 4.43 11.97 12.37
N LEU A 6 3.82 13.06 11.86
CA LEU A 6 2.45 13.43 12.23
C LEU A 6 1.45 12.39 11.73
N ARG A 7 1.60 11.92 10.49
CA ARG A 7 0.78 10.84 9.92
C ARG A 7 0.79 9.60 10.82
N GLY A 8 1.99 9.16 11.22
CA GLY A 8 2.11 7.98 12.10
C GLY A 8 1.38 8.15 13.42
N ARG A 9 1.50 9.31 14.08
CA ARG A 9 0.79 9.60 15.34
C ARG A 9 -0.72 9.66 15.14
N ALA A 10 -1.20 10.43 14.16
CA ALA A 10 -2.62 10.57 13.91
C ALA A 10 -3.29 9.22 13.56
N MET A 11 -2.60 8.37 12.80
CA MET A 11 -3.09 7.01 12.50
C MET A 11 -3.07 6.10 13.74
N ALA A 12 -2.08 6.24 14.62
CA ALA A 12 -2.05 5.49 15.88
C ALA A 12 -3.19 5.92 16.82
N ASP A 13 -3.46 7.22 16.91
CA ASP A 13 -4.58 7.77 17.68
C ASP A 13 -5.94 7.30 17.12
N ALA A 14 -6.09 7.24 15.80
CA ALA A 14 -7.28 6.69 15.15
C ALA A 14 -7.44 5.19 15.44
N ALA A 15 -6.38 4.41 15.32
CA ALA A 15 -6.39 2.97 15.59
C ALA A 15 -6.73 2.62 17.04
N ALA A 16 -6.45 3.52 17.98
CA ALA A 16 -6.76 3.33 19.40
C ALA A 16 -8.25 3.53 19.73
N GLN A 17 -9.07 4.08 18.81
CA GLN A 17 -10.48 4.36 19.06
C GLN A 17 -11.35 3.10 19.00
N GLU A 18 -11.00 2.16 18.12
CA GLU A 18 -11.73 0.92 17.93
C GLU A 18 -10.80 -0.25 17.74
N GLN A 19 -11.21 -1.44 18.23
CA GLN A 19 -10.42 -2.66 18.05
C GLN A 19 -10.64 -3.21 16.63
N THR A 20 -9.70 -2.93 15.77
CA THR A 20 -9.69 -3.32 14.37
C THR A 20 -8.37 -3.97 13.98
N GLY A 21 -8.33 -4.56 12.81
CA GLY A 21 -7.11 -5.22 12.33
C GLY A 21 -7.10 -5.37 10.81
N MET A 22 -6.15 -6.17 10.34
CA MET A 22 -6.02 -6.50 8.91
C MET A 22 -5.63 -7.97 8.74
N SER A 23 -6.05 -8.56 7.62
CA SER A 23 -5.66 -9.91 7.21
C SER A 23 -5.30 -9.94 5.73
N ALA A 24 -4.22 -10.61 5.37
CA ALA A 24 -3.87 -10.87 3.99
C ALA A 24 -4.64 -12.08 3.46
N ILE A 25 -5.29 -11.95 2.32
CA ILE A 25 -5.96 -13.02 1.59
C ILE A 25 -5.09 -13.37 0.39
N LEU A 26 -4.74 -14.64 0.26
CA LEU A 26 -3.86 -15.15 -0.79
C LEU A 26 -4.62 -16.19 -1.62
N GLY A 27 -4.72 -15.96 -2.93
CA GLY A 27 -5.45 -16.84 -3.85
C GLY A 27 -6.97 -16.64 -3.79
N GLY A 28 -7.71 -17.61 -4.32
CA GLY A 28 -9.15 -17.53 -4.51
C GLY A 28 -9.54 -16.72 -5.76
N ASP A 29 -10.80 -16.84 -6.14
CA ASP A 29 -11.40 -15.99 -7.15
C ASP A 29 -11.57 -14.56 -6.60
N ARG A 30 -11.15 -13.54 -7.35
CA ARG A 30 -11.13 -12.15 -6.90
C ARG A 30 -12.53 -11.63 -6.56
N ASP A 31 -13.50 -11.93 -7.41
CA ASP A 31 -14.85 -11.39 -7.24
C ASP A 31 -15.56 -12.09 -6.09
N ALA A 32 -15.32 -13.40 -5.90
CA ALA A 32 -15.80 -14.12 -4.73
C ALA A 32 -15.17 -13.62 -3.42
N VAL A 33 -13.89 -13.28 -3.42
CA VAL A 33 -13.22 -12.66 -2.26
C VAL A 33 -13.86 -11.31 -1.94
N LEU A 34 -14.04 -10.43 -2.94
CA LEU A 34 -14.62 -9.11 -2.72
C LEU A 34 -16.08 -9.19 -2.25
N ALA A 35 -16.89 -10.10 -2.79
CA ALA A 35 -18.25 -10.33 -2.35
C ALA A 35 -18.30 -10.78 -0.87
N LEU A 36 -17.41 -11.69 -0.47
CA LEU A 36 -17.32 -12.13 0.93
C LEU A 36 -16.90 -10.98 1.87
N LEU A 37 -15.98 -10.11 1.43
CA LEU A 37 -15.60 -8.94 2.22
C LEU A 37 -16.77 -7.97 2.41
N ASP A 38 -17.59 -7.76 1.37
CA ASP A 38 -18.79 -6.93 1.45
C ASP A 38 -19.83 -7.52 2.40
N GLU A 39 -20.07 -8.83 2.34
CA GLU A 39 -20.96 -9.54 3.27
C GLU A 39 -20.53 -9.42 4.74
N LEU A 40 -19.22 -9.40 4.99
CA LEU A 40 -18.62 -9.28 6.32
C LEU A 40 -18.37 -7.83 6.75
N GLU A 41 -18.80 -6.83 5.97
CA GLU A 41 -18.54 -5.40 6.21
C GLU A 41 -17.04 -5.07 6.35
N LEU A 42 -16.17 -5.86 5.69
CA LEU A 42 -14.73 -5.66 5.64
C LEU A 42 -14.33 -4.84 4.40
N THR A 43 -13.35 -3.99 4.55
CA THR A 43 -12.79 -3.20 3.45
C THR A 43 -11.62 -3.94 2.79
N ALA A 44 -11.60 -4.04 1.47
CA ALA A 44 -10.41 -4.41 0.71
C ALA A 44 -9.40 -3.25 0.72
N ALA A 45 -8.64 -3.15 1.80
CA ALA A 45 -7.75 -2.02 2.09
C ALA A 45 -6.54 -1.93 1.15
N ASN A 46 -6.02 -3.09 0.66
CA ASN A 46 -4.96 -3.13 -0.33
C ASN A 46 -5.29 -4.16 -1.42
N HIS A 47 -5.21 -3.74 -2.66
CA HIS A 47 -5.16 -4.61 -3.83
C HIS A 47 -3.71 -4.72 -4.27
N ASN A 48 -3.04 -5.81 -3.87
CA ASN A 48 -1.59 -5.97 -4.07
C ASN A 48 -1.23 -6.67 -5.38
N GLY A 49 -2.22 -7.06 -6.17
CA GLY A 49 -2.00 -7.83 -7.40
C GLY A 49 -1.60 -9.29 -7.14
N ALA A 50 -1.41 -10.07 -8.20
CA ALA A 50 -0.99 -11.48 -8.16
C ALA A 50 -1.78 -12.34 -7.15
N GLY A 51 -3.10 -12.10 -7.05
CA GLY A 51 -3.99 -12.86 -6.16
C GLY A 51 -3.87 -12.50 -4.67
N GLN A 52 -3.34 -11.32 -4.33
CA GLN A 52 -3.28 -10.85 -2.95
C GLN A 52 -4.15 -9.62 -2.72
N ILE A 53 -5.07 -9.74 -1.76
CA ILE A 53 -5.89 -8.65 -1.21
C ILE A 53 -5.64 -8.58 0.30
N VAL A 54 -5.64 -7.38 0.87
CA VAL A 54 -5.62 -7.19 2.32
C VAL A 54 -6.98 -6.68 2.75
N ALA A 55 -7.68 -7.48 3.57
CA ALA A 55 -8.91 -7.11 4.22
C ALA A 55 -8.61 -6.33 5.51
N ALA A 56 -9.44 -5.33 5.83
CA ALA A 56 -9.32 -4.56 7.05
C ALA A 56 -10.71 -4.22 7.62
N GLY A 57 -10.84 -4.25 8.95
CA GLY A 57 -12.09 -3.96 9.65
C GLY A 57 -12.10 -4.48 11.08
N ALA A 58 -13.30 -4.78 11.60
CA ALA A 58 -13.52 -5.29 12.95
C ALA A 58 -12.87 -6.67 13.15
N LEU A 59 -12.37 -6.94 14.36
CA LEU A 59 -11.62 -8.18 14.65
C LEU A 59 -12.51 -9.44 14.57
N ASP A 60 -13.78 -9.34 14.93
CA ASP A 60 -14.74 -10.44 14.84
C ASP A 60 -15.04 -10.81 13.38
N ALA A 61 -15.25 -9.82 12.50
CA ALA A 61 -15.42 -10.04 11.07
C ALA A 61 -14.16 -10.63 10.42
N LEU A 62 -12.96 -10.19 10.82
CA LEU A 62 -11.71 -10.80 10.36
C LEU A 62 -11.53 -12.25 10.86
N SER A 63 -12.04 -12.56 12.04
CA SER A 63 -12.04 -13.92 12.58
C SER A 63 -13.00 -14.81 11.81
N GLU A 64 -14.17 -14.30 11.44
CA GLU A 64 -15.15 -15.00 10.60
C GLU A 64 -14.57 -15.26 9.19
N LEU A 65 -13.94 -14.27 8.59
CA LEU A 65 -13.21 -14.40 7.32
C LEU A 65 -12.14 -15.50 7.37
N ALA A 66 -11.42 -15.60 8.49
CA ALA A 66 -10.39 -16.61 8.68
C ALA A 66 -10.95 -18.01 8.87
N ALA A 67 -12.11 -18.13 9.53
CA ALA A 67 -12.82 -19.40 9.74
C ALA A 67 -13.48 -19.92 8.45
N HIS A 68 -14.01 -19.01 7.62
CA HIS A 68 -14.77 -19.33 6.40
C HIS A 68 -14.22 -18.56 5.19
N PRO A 69 -12.98 -18.83 4.75
CA PRO A 69 -12.35 -18.10 3.63
C PRO A 69 -13.03 -18.46 2.31
N ALA A 70 -12.95 -17.54 1.35
CA ALA A 70 -13.40 -17.81 -0.02
C ALA A 70 -12.67 -19.03 -0.60
N ALA A 71 -13.37 -19.82 -1.42
CA ALA A 71 -12.82 -21.05 -1.98
C ALA A 71 -11.48 -20.82 -2.68
N GLY A 72 -10.50 -21.66 -2.35
CA GLY A 72 -9.14 -21.57 -2.93
C GLY A 72 -8.28 -20.43 -2.38
N SER A 73 -8.77 -19.68 -1.38
CA SER A 73 -7.98 -18.66 -0.72
C SER A 73 -7.45 -19.11 0.65
N ARG A 74 -6.46 -18.37 1.15
CA ARG A 74 -5.90 -18.51 2.49
C ARG A 74 -5.82 -17.15 3.16
N VAL A 75 -6.31 -17.07 4.39
CA VAL A 75 -6.31 -15.84 5.21
C VAL A 75 -5.17 -15.89 6.22
N ILE A 76 -4.40 -14.82 6.33
CA ILE A 76 -3.27 -14.68 7.24
C ILE A 76 -3.44 -13.36 8.01
N PRO A 77 -3.68 -13.41 9.34
CA PRO A 77 -3.73 -12.21 10.17
C PRO A 77 -2.41 -11.43 10.11
N LEU A 78 -2.51 -10.11 10.04
CA LEU A 78 -1.35 -9.22 10.04
C LEU A 78 -1.13 -8.61 11.43
N GLN A 79 0.13 -8.46 11.83
CA GLN A 79 0.52 -7.82 13.10
C GLN A 79 0.55 -6.30 12.90
N VAL A 80 -0.63 -5.68 12.89
CA VAL A 80 -0.81 -4.23 12.71
C VAL A 80 -1.73 -3.67 13.79
N ALA A 81 -1.64 -2.37 14.04
CA ALA A 81 -2.35 -1.71 15.13
C ALA A 81 -3.83 -1.43 14.85
N GLY A 82 -4.28 -1.55 13.61
CA GLY A 82 -5.68 -1.24 13.25
C GLY A 82 -5.96 -1.38 11.77
N ALA A 83 -7.21 -1.06 11.36
CA ALA A 83 -7.70 -1.14 10.00
C ALA A 83 -7.25 0.07 9.16
N PHE A 84 -5.98 0.08 8.76
CA PHE A 84 -5.41 1.11 7.91
C PHE A 84 -6.06 1.13 6.52
N HIS A 85 -6.07 2.31 5.88
CA HIS A 85 -6.65 2.52 4.55
C HIS A 85 -8.17 2.28 4.47
N THR A 86 -8.86 2.51 5.58
CA THR A 86 -10.33 2.38 5.70
C THR A 86 -10.92 3.62 6.38
N SER A 87 -12.26 3.67 6.46
CA SER A 87 -13.00 4.71 7.17
C SER A 87 -12.64 4.81 8.67
N TYR A 88 -12.13 3.75 9.30
CA TYR A 88 -11.63 3.77 10.68
C TYR A 88 -10.47 4.76 10.88
N MET A 89 -9.79 5.16 9.81
CA MET A 89 -8.73 6.17 9.86
C MET A 89 -9.22 7.59 9.59
N ALA A 90 -10.53 7.84 9.46
CA ALA A 90 -11.08 9.14 9.08
C ALA A 90 -10.66 10.29 10.02
N SER A 91 -10.57 10.03 11.33
CA SER A 91 -10.16 11.04 12.32
C SER A 91 -8.72 11.53 12.12
N ALA A 92 -7.85 10.74 11.49
CA ALA A 92 -6.49 11.15 11.16
C ALA A 92 -6.42 12.09 9.95
N VAL A 93 -7.41 12.07 9.05
CA VAL A 93 -7.41 12.82 7.78
C VAL A 93 -7.41 14.31 8.02
N ASP A 94 -8.23 14.82 8.93
CA ASP A 94 -8.33 16.28 9.18
C ASP A 94 -7.07 16.85 9.80
N THR A 95 -6.44 16.11 10.73
CA THR A 95 -5.15 16.47 11.31
C THR A 95 -4.07 16.55 10.23
N LEU A 96 -4.04 15.57 9.33
CA LEU A 96 -3.08 15.56 8.22
C LEU A 96 -3.35 16.66 7.21
N ARG A 97 -4.62 16.90 6.88
CA ARG A 97 -5.02 17.95 5.93
C ARG A 97 -4.58 19.33 6.40
N ALA A 98 -4.81 19.64 7.69
CA ALA A 98 -4.35 20.91 8.28
C ALA A 98 -2.82 21.04 8.19
N ALA A 99 -2.07 19.99 8.51
CA ALA A 99 -0.62 20.02 8.43
C ALA A 99 -0.09 20.08 6.98
N ALA A 100 -0.76 19.42 6.04
CA ALA A 100 -0.41 19.45 4.63
C ALA A 100 -0.67 20.81 3.98
N ALA A 101 -1.65 21.57 4.49
CA ALA A 101 -1.93 22.94 4.03
C ALA A 101 -0.74 23.89 4.26
N GLU A 102 0.05 23.64 5.31
CA GLU A 102 1.25 24.44 5.65
C GLU A 102 2.51 23.99 4.88
N VAL A 103 2.41 22.92 4.07
CA VAL A 103 3.55 22.42 3.30
C VAL A 103 3.56 23.04 1.91
N SER A 104 4.65 23.72 1.58
CA SER A 104 4.92 24.10 0.19
C SER A 104 5.50 22.90 -0.55
N ALA A 105 4.81 22.45 -1.59
CA ALA A 105 5.26 21.36 -2.45
C ALA A 105 5.51 21.88 -3.85
N SER A 106 6.65 21.48 -4.42
CA SER A 106 6.95 21.69 -5.84
C SER A 106 6.42 20.51 -6.65
N ASP A 107 6.16 20.74 -7.92
CA ASP A 107 5.78 19.69 -8.83
C ASP A 107 6.87 18.62 -8.95
N PRO A 108 6.50 17.36 -9.15
CA PRO A 108 7.46 16.26 -9.28
C PRO A 108 8.39 16.48 -10.49
N ARG A 109 9.69 16.32 -10.27
CA ARG A 109 10.70 16.35 -11.36
C ARG A 109 10.91 15.01 -12.04
N LEU A 110 10.46 13.95 -11.41
CA LEU A 110 10.44 12.57 -11.93
C LEU A 110 9.00 12.13 -12.01
N THR A 111 8.72 11.14 -12.85
CA THR A 111 7.37 10.56 -12.93
C THR A 111 6.98 10.02 -11.56
N LEU A 112 5.85 10.51 -11.05
CA LEU A 112 5.24 10.07 -9.80
C LEU A 112 3.92 9.38 -10.12
N TRP A 113 3.65 8.24 -9.49
CA TRP A 113 2.37 7.54 -9.57
C TRP A 113 1.68 7.55 -8.21
N THR A 114 0.36 7.62 -8.22
CA THR A 114 -0.45 7.48 -7.00
C THR A 114 -0.95 6.06 -6.83
N ASN A 115 -0.97 5.58 -5.61
CA ASN A 115 -1.56 4.28 -5.28
C ASN A 115 -3.09 4.33 -5.11
N ARG A 116 -3.75 5.43 -5.41
CA ARG A 116 -5.21 5.54 -5.49
C ARG A 116 -5.75 4.74 -6.68
N ASP A 117 -5.09 4.87 -7.84
CA ASP A 117 -5.55 4.34 -9.12
C ASP A 117 -4.42 4.04 -10.12
N GLY A 118 -3.16 4.12 -9.70
CA GLY A 118 -2.01 3.92 -10.57
C GLY A 118 -1.72 5.08 -11.52
N ALA A 119 -2.48 6.18 -11.48
CA ALA A 119 -2.30 7.30 -12.40
C ALA A 119 -1.02 8.10 -12.09
N ARG A 120 -0.55 8.87 -13.09
CA ARG A 120 0.51 9.87 -12.91
C ARG A 120 -0.01 11.07 -12.14
N VAL A 121 0.88 11.66 -11.36
CA VAL A 121 0.63 12.88 -10.59
C VAL A 121 1.64 13.93 -11.01
N ASP A 122 1.16 15.01 -11.59
CA ASP A 122 2.01 16.07 -12.15
C ASP A 122 2.13 17.28 -11.21
N GLY A 123 1.18 17.47 -10.29
CA GLY A 123 1.14 18.59 -9.36
C GLY A 123 1.60 18.24 -7.95
N GLY A 124 2.50 19.06 -7.38
CA GLY A 124 2.98 18.87 -5.99
C GLY A 124 1.86 19.03 -4.96
N ARG A 125 0.91 19.95 -5.18
CA ARG A 125 -0.26 20.11 -4.31
C ARG A 125 -1.17 18.88 -4.38
N GLU A 126 -1.44 18.39 -5.58
CA GLU A 126 -2.21 17.16 -5.78
C GLU A 126 -1.56 15.96 -5.08
N ALA A 127 -0.23 15.82 -5.19
CA ALA A 127 0.50 14.76 -4.49
C ALA A 127 0.29 14.80 -2.97
N LEU A 128 0.29 15.99 -2.35
CA LEU A 128 0.00 16.14 -0.92
C LEU A 128 -1.45 15.76 -0.59
N ASP A 129 -2.42 16.20 -1.40
CA ASP A 129 -3.83 15.90 -1.18
C ASP A 129 -4.10 14.38 -1.29
N LEU A 130 -3.44 13.71 -2.24
CA LEU A 130 -3.48 12.25 -2.39
C LEU A 130 -2.85 11.53 -1.19
N LEU A 131 -1.73 12.01 -0.65
CA LEU A 131 -1.11 11.46 0.55
C LEU A 131 -2.00 11.58 1.79
N VAL A 132 -2.77 12.66 1.89
CA VAL A 132 -3.75 12.84 2.96
C VAL A 132 -4.93 11.88 2.81
N ALA A 133 -5.52 11.80 1.61
CA ALA A 133 -6.66 10.94 1.33
C ALA A 133 -6.33 9.45 1.47
N GLN A 134 -5.09 9.03 1.17
CA GLN A 134 -4.63 7.65 1.24
C GLN A 134 -4.82 7.01 2.61
N VAL A 135 -4.79 7.81 3.67
CA VAL A 135 -4.88 7.30 5.05
C VAL A 135 -6.18 6.54 5.29
N SER A 136 -7.27 7.01 4.67
CA SER A 136 -8.62 6.43 4.79
C SER A 136 -9.16 5.83 3.50
N SER A 137 -8.29 5.59 2.51
CA SER A 137 -8.68 5.09 1.20
C SER A 137 -7.87 3.86 0.80
N PRO A 138 -8.46 2.91 0.06
CA PRO A 138 -7.77 1.72 -0.40
C PRO A 138 -6.53 2.02 -1.25
N VAL A 139 -5.57 1.11 -1.16
CA VAL A 139 -4.32 1.12 -1.94
C VAL A 139 -4.47 0.21 -3.16
N ARG A 140 -4.36 0.76 -4.34
CA ARG A 140 -4.39 0.07 -5.63
C ARG A 140 -2.96 -0.15 -6.14
N TRP A 141 -2.19 -0.95 -5.39
CA TRP A 141 -0.82 -1.29 -5.79
C TRP A 141 -0.79 -2.14 -7.08
N ASP A 142 -1.83 -2.93 -7.31
CA ASP A 142 -2.07 -3.65 -8.56
C ASP A 142 -2.00 -2.71 -9.77
N LEU A 143 -2.74 -1.59 -9.75
CA LEU A 143 -2.74 -0.61 -10.84
C LEU A 143 -1.42 0.16 -10.96
N CYS A 144 -0.71 0.40 -9.86
CA CYS A 144 0.65 0.97 -9.93
C CYS A 144 1.59 0.05 -10.72
N MET A 145 1.55 -1.26 -10.46
CA MET A 145 2.40 -2.22 -11.17
C MET A 145 2.02 -2.36 -12.65
N GLU A 146 0.74 -2.29 -13.00
CA GLU A 146 0.28 -2.20 -14.39
C GLU A 146 0.86 -0.96 -15.07
N SER A 147 0.77 0.21 -14.44
CA SER A 147 1.35 1.46 -14.96
C SER A 147 2.87 1.40 -15.11
N PHE A 148 3.58 0.68 -14.21
CA PHE A 148 5.02 0.47 -14.35
C PHE A 148 5.36 -0.40 -15.56
N ALA A 149 4.57 -1.44 -15.81
CA ALA A 149 4.73 -2.29 -17.00
C ALA A 149 4.49 -1.47 -18.29
N ASP A 150 3.41 -0.72 -18.35
CA ASP A 150 3.05 0.12 -19.49
C ASP A 150 4.08 1.23 -19.75
N ALA A 151 4.71 1.75 -18.70
CA ALA A 151 5.77 2.73 -18.80
C ALA A 151 7.15 2.12 -19.16
N GLY A 152 7.25 0.79 -19.28
CA GLY A 152 8.49 0.10 -19.61
C GLY A 152 9.55 0.19 -18.49
N VAL A 153 9.14 0.15 -17.23
CA VAL A 153 10.08 0.15 -16.10
C VAL A 153 10.99 -1.06 -16.17
N THR A 154 12.31 -0.82 -16.17
CA THR A 154 13.35 -1.84 -16.34
C THR A 154 13.97 -2.33 -15.04
N GLY A 155 13.64 -1.73 -13.91
CA GLY A 155 14.13 -2.13 -12.59
C GLY A 155 13.39 -1.44 -11.46
N ILE A 156 13.36 -2.07 -10.29
CA ILE A 156 12.70 -1.52 -9.09
C ILE A 156 13.67 -1.53 -7.92
N ILE A 157 13.81 -0.38 -7.27
CA ILE A 157 14.56 -0.23 -6.03
C ILE A 157 13.58 0.17 -4.93
N GLU A 158 13.49 -0.65 -3.90
CA GLU A 158 12.68 -0.35 -2.71
C GLU A 158 13.59 0.10 -1.57
N LEU A 159 13.35 1.31 -1.06
CA LEU A 159 14.10 1.85 0.06
C LEU A 159 13.53 1.37 1.41
N ALA A 160 14.37 1.33 2.43
CA ALA A 160 14.02 0.86 3.78
C ALA A 160 12.81 1.61 4.38
N PRO A 161 11.93 0.85 5.10
CA PRO A 161 11.95 -0.59 5.34
C PRO A 161 11.53 -1.38 4.10
N ALA A 162 12.42 -2.19 3.54
CA ALA A 162 12.28 -2.80 2.22
C ALA A 162 12.03 -4.32 2.28
N GLY A 163 11.46 -4.87 1.21
CA GLY A 163 11.20 -6.31 1.00
C GLY A 163 9.74 -6.64 0.67
N THR A 164 8.80 -5.81 1.05
CA THR A 164 7.37 -6.04 0.78
C THR A 164 7.03 -5.75 -0.67
N LEU A 165 7.36 -4.55 -1.17
CA LEU A 165 7.02 -4.14 -2.54
C LEU A 165 7.84 -4.90 -3.57
N THR A 166 9.12 -5.14 -3.32
CA THR A 166 9.94 -6.01 -4.18
C THR A 166 9.40 -7.43 -4.23
N GLY A 167 8.87 -7.96 -3.12
CA GLY A 167 8.21 -9.26 -3.08
C GLY A 167 6.93 -9.30 -3.93
N LEU A 168 6.14 -8.23 -3.96
CA LEU A 168 4.96 -8.07 -4.81
C LEU A 168 5.37 -7.95 -6.29
N ALA A 169 6.36 -7.09 -6.57
CA ALA A 169 6.84 -6.83 -7.92
C ALA A 169 7.39 -8.10 -8.59
N LYS A 170 8.16 -8.92 -7.89
CA LYS A 170 8.66 -10.22 -8.40
C LYS A 170 7.56 -11.14 -8.91
N ARG A 171 6.36 -11.07 -8.33
CA ARG A 171 5.22 -11.90 -8.75
C ARG A 171 4.44 -11.28 -9.92
N ALA A 172 4.29 -9.95 -9.91
CA ALA A 172 3.48 -9.23 -10.90
C ALA A 172 4.28 -8.81 -12.14
N LEU A 173 5.53 -8.39 -11.97
CA LEU A 173 6.41 -7.86 -13.02
C LEU A 173 7.57 -8.85 -13.28
N ARG A 174 7.21 -10.05 -13.77
CA ARG A 174 8.18 -11.11 -14.03
C ARG A 174 9.26 -10.65 -15.02
N GLY A 175 10.52 -10.86 -14.66
CA GLY A 175 11.66 -10.46 -15.48
C GLY A 175 12.18 -9.04 -15.21
N VAL A 176 11.48 -8.23 -14.42
CA VAL A 176 11.99 -6.93 -13.98
C VAL A 176 12.86 -7.14 -12.72
N PRO A 177 14.15 -6.81 -12.76
CA PRO A 177 15.03 -6.94 -11.60
C PRO A 177 14.61 -6.03 -10.47
N THR A 178 14.77 -6.52 -9.24
CA THR A 178 14.37 -5.78 -8.04
C THR A 178 15.46 -5.78 -7.00
N VAL A 179 15.70 -4.65 -6.34
CA VAL A 179 16.64 -4.49 -5.22
C VAL A 179 15.90 -3.93 -4.02
N ALA A 180 15.97 -4.63 -2.89
CA ALA A 180 15.46 -4.15 -1.59
C ALA A 180 16.63 -3.61 -0.77
N VAL A 181 16.72 -2.29 -0.62
CA VAL A 181 17.75 -1.62 0.17
C VAL A 181 17.32 -1.61 1.64
N LYS A 182 17.84 -2.54 2.43
CA LYS A 182 17.56 -2.68 3.88
C LYS A 182 18.66 -2.06 4.73
N THR A 183 19.88 -2.14 4.25
CA THR A 183 21.09 -1.65 4.92
C THR A 183 21.96 -0.87 3.92
N PRO A 184 22.96 -0.10 4.39
CA PRO A 184 23.91 0.57 3.50
C PRO A 184 24.66 -0.37 2.55
N ASP A 185 24.85 -1.63 2.93
CA ASP A 185 25.56 -2.62 2.10
C ASP A 185 24.80 -2.95 0.80
N ASP A 186 23.46 -2.76 0.79
CA ASP A 186 22.62 -3.01 -0.39
C ASP A 186 22.73 -1.87 -1.44
N LEU A 187 23.36 -0.75 -1.11
CA LEU A 187 23.48 0.42 -2.02
C LEU A 187 24.28 0.10 -3.27
N ALA A 188 25.29 -0.76 -3.17
CA ALA A 188 26.09 -1.18 -4.33
C ALA A 188 25.21 -1.87 -5.40
N ALA A 189 24.34 -2.79 -4.98
CA ALA A 189 23.42 -3.47 -5.88
C ALA A 189 22.38 -2.49 -6.50
N ALA A 190 21.88 -1.54 -5.70
CA ALA A 190 20.98 -0.52 -6.21
C ALA A 190 21.66 0.39 -7.25
N ALA A 191 22.91 0.79 -7.01
CA ALA A 191 23.69 1.57 -7.97
C ALA A 191 23.98 0.80 -9.27
N ALA A 192 24.32 -0.48 -9.18
CA ALA A 192 24.51 -1.34 -10.34
C ALA A 192 23.24 -1.43 -11.20
N LEU A 193 22.07 -1.59 -10.58
CA LEU A 193 20.80 -1.60 -11.31
C LEU A 193 20.53 -0.28 -12.06
N LEU A 194 20.91 0.88 -11.51
CA LEU A 194 20.73 2.18 -12.16
C LEU A 194 21.67 2.39 -13.36
N THR A 195 22.85 1.76 -13.34
CA THR A 195 23.87 1.93 -14.39
C THR A 195 23.78 0.88 -15.50
N GLY A 196 22.82 -0.06 -15.40
CA GLY A 196 22.69 -1.15 -16.38
C GLY A 196 23.82 -2.19 -16.28
N GLY A 197 24.54 -2.22 -15.16
CA GLY A 197 25.54 -3.25 -14.88
C GLY A 197 24.86 -4.58 -14.66
N ASP A 198 25.38 -5.63 -15.31
CA ASP A 198 24.93 -7.02 -15.09
C ASP A 198 25.05 -7.36 -13.59
N ALA A 199 23.93 -7.75 -12.97
CA ALA A 199 23.88 -8.22 -11.60
C ALA A 199 24.06 -9.73 -11.54
#